data_23782f8933a43007708c9bd6e6261b6e
#
_entry.id   23782f8933a43007708c9bd6e6261b6e
#
_cell.length_a   1.000
_cell.length_b   1.000
_cell.length_c   1.000
_cell.angle_alpha   90.00
_cell.angle_beta   90.00
_cell.angle_gamma   90.00
#
_symmetry.space_group_name_H-M   'P 1'
#
loop_
_entity.id
_entity.type
_entity.pdbx_description
1 polymer ?
#
loop_
_entity_poly.entity_id
_entity_poly.type
_entity_poly.pdbx_seq_one_letter_code
_entity_poly.pdbx_strand_id
1 'polypeptide(L)'
;MTRLTRHELIAVLGGVLLGGGLFAPWYDAVSRLASIDGYAGIGAHSAWEVHSILRWILLVIAIAPFVLAYIIARDHQLSWARGELTAVLAIAAVGLVLYVGVVDRPGEPPGQIELAWGWYAAFAGSVMMVAGSALRTGEGERRRKPPGSI
;
A
#
# COMPACT_ATOMS: atom_id res chain seq x y z
N MET A 1 9.63 26.61 5.19
CA MET A 1 8.86 25.39 5.46
C MET A 1 7.89 25.18 4.31
N THR A 2 8.22 24.31 3.38
CA THR A 2 7.36 23.92 2.25
C THR A 2 6.18 23.12 2.82
N ARG A 3 4.96 23.62 2.63
CA ARG A 3 3.76 22.91 3.06
C ARG A 3 3.56 21.68 2.17
N LEU A 4 3.29 20.54 2.79
CA LEU A 4 2.89 19.33 2.08
C LEU A 4 1.64 19.61 1.23
N THR A 5 1.66 19.17 -0.01
CA THR A 5 0.51 19.29 -0.91
C THR A 5 -0.58 18.30 -0.53
N ARG A 6 -1.82 18.54 -0.98
CA ARG A 6 -2.94 17.60 -0.74
C ARG A 6 -2.62 16.20 -1.28
N HIS A 7 -1.90 16.10 -2.39
CA HIS A 7 -1.51 14.84 -3.00
C HIS A 7 -0.50 14.05 -2.17
N GLU A 8 0.42 14.75 -1.52
CA GLU A 8 1.37 14.15 -0.57
C GLU A 8 0.66 13.61 0.67
N LEU A 9 -0.32 14.35 1.19
CA LEU A 9 -1.15 13.90 2.31
C LEU A 9 -1.96 12.65 1.96
N ILE A 10 -2.52 12.56 0.75
CA ILE A 10 -3.24 11.37 0.28
C ILE A 10 -2.29 10.16 0.23
N ALA A 11 -1.08 10.32 -0.29
CA ALA A 11 -0.10 9.24 -0.34
C ALA A 11 0.34 8.80 1.07
N VAL A 12 0.55 9.75 1.99
CA VAL A 12 0.91 9.45 3.39
C VAL A 12 -0.23 8.70 4.10
N LEU A 13 -1.47 9.16 3.95
CA LEU A 13 -2.64 8.46 4.51
C LEU A 13 -2.79 7.06 3.92
N GLY A 14 -2.53 6.90 2.62
CA GLY A 14 -2.46 5.59 1.98
C GLY A 14 -1.41 4.68 2.63
N GLY A 15 -0.22 5.20 2.93
CA GLY A 15 0.83 4.48 3.64
C GLY A 15 0.41 4.08 5.07
N VAL A 16 -0.30 4.95 5.79
CA VAL A 16 -0.88 4.61 7.11
C VAL A 16 -1.87 3.46 7.01
N LEU A 17 -2.78 3.52 6.04
CA LEU A 17 -3.79 2.48 5.83
C LEU A 17 -3.17 1.16 5.39
N LEU A 18 -2.19 1.19 4.49
CA LEU A 18 -1.47 -0.01 4.07
C LEU A 18 -0.70 -0.61 5.26
N GLY A 19 0.11 0.18 5.96
CA GLY A 19 0.90 -0.28 7.09
C GLY A 19 0.06 -0.75 8.27
N GLY A 20 -0.97 0.01 8.66
CA GLY A 20 -1.91 -0.38 9.70
C GLY A 20 -2.75 -1.60 9.31
N GLY A 21 -3.15 -1.68 8.05
CA GLY A 21 -3.87 -2.82 7.50
C GLY A 21 -3.10 -4.15 7.62
N LEU A 22 -1.76 -4.13 7.62
CA LEU A 22 -0.96 -5.36 7.79
C LEU A 22 -1.19 -6.05 9.14
N PHE A 23 -1.49 -5.28 10.18
CA PHE A 23 -1.75 -5.80 11.53
C PHE A 23 -3.23 -6.11 11.78
N ALA A 24 -4.10 -5.68 10.89
CA ALA A 24 -5.51 -5.97 10.93
C ALA A 24 -5.81 -7.36 10.32
N PRO A 25 -6.96 -7.98 10.65
CA PRO A 25 -7.34 -9.26 10.07
C PRO A 25 -7.49 -9.17 8.55
N TRP A 26 -6.75 -9.99 7.81
CA TRP A 26 -6.86 -10.12 6.36
C TRP A 26 -7.71 -11.30 5.95
N TYR A 27 -7.64 -12.37 6.72
CA TYR A 27 -8.29 -13.64 6.45
C TYR A 27 -9.08 -14.08 7.66
N ASP A 28 -10.25 -14.62 7.42
CA ASP A 28 -11.12 -15.21 8.45
C ASP A 28 -11.47 -16.65 8.04
N ALA A 29 -11.07 -17.59 8.89
CA ALA A 29 -11.43 -18.99 8.72
C ALA A 29 -12.82 -19.24 9.30
N VAL A 30 -13.79 -19.52 8.44
CA VAL A 30 -15.20 -19.69 8.83
C VAL A 30 -15.58 -21.11 9.24
N SER A 31 -14.63 -22.05 9.16
CA SER A 31 -14.84 -23.46 9.48
C SER A 31 -13.82 -24.00 10.46
N ARG A 32 -14.25 -24.94 11.30
CA ARG A 32 -13.34 -25.68 12.20
C ARG A 32 -12.36 -26.59 11.47
N LEU A 33 -12.66 -26.93 10.22
CA LEU A 33 -11.80 -27.75 9.36
C LEU A 33 -10.83 -26.90 8.52
N ALA A 34 -10.99 -25.58 8.56
CA ALA A 34 -10.08 -24.68 7.85
C ALA A 34 -8.76 -24.53 8.59
N SER A 35 -7.69 -24.33 7.83
CA SER A 35 -6.37 -23.97 8.36
C SER A 35 -5.74 -22.89 7.52
N ILE A 36 -5.11 -21.91 8.17
CA ILE A 36 -4.38 -20.83 7.52
C ILE A 36 -2.95 -20.87 8.05
N ASP A 37 -1.97 -21.18 7.19
CA ASP A 37 -0.53 -21.19 7.52
C ASP A 37 -0.21 -21.91 8.86
N GLY A 38 -0.83 -23.08 9.08
CA GLY A 38 -0.63 -23.88 10.31
C GLY A 38 -1.56 -23.52 11.48
N TYR A 39 -2.35 -22.47 11.37
CA TYR A 39 -3.41 -22.15 12.35
C TYR A 39 -4.70 -22.87 11.96
N ALA A 40 -5.12 -23.85 12.78
CA ALA A 40 -6.30 -24.65 12.52
C ALA A 40 -7.52 -24.09 13.26
N GLY A 41 -8.68 -24.15 12.59
CA GLY A 41 -9.97 -23.78 13.15
C GLY A 41 -10.46 -22.37 12.81
N ILE A 42 -11.59 -22.01 13.39
CA ILE A 42 -12.23 -20.71 13.18
C ILE A 42 -11.36 -19.61 13.81
N GLY A 43 -11.08 -18.58 13.05
CA GLY A 43 -10.33 -17.42 13.55
C GLY A 43 -9.88 -16.47 12.46
N ALA A 44 -9.64 -15.24 12.87
CA ALA A 44 -9.18 -14.19 12.01
C ALA A 44 -7.66 -14.00 12.15
N HIS A 45 -6.95 -13.91 11.02
CA HIS A 45 -5.50 -13.79 10.96
C HIS A 45 -5.07 -12.57 10.15
N SER A 46 -4.06 -11.88 10.66
CA SER A 46 -3.48 -10.71 10.00
C SER A 46 -2.49 -11.11 8.90
N ALA A 47 -2.22 -10.19 7.97
CA ALA A 47 -1.15 -10.38 6.99
C ALA A 47 0.22 -10.55 7.67
N TRP A 48 0.40 -9.90 8.82
CA TRP A 48 1.64 -9.97 9.59
C TRP A 48 1.93 -11.37 10.10
N GLU A 49 0.92 -12.12 10.50
CA GLU A 49 1.04 -13.49 10.99
C GLU A 49 1.25 -14.48 9.84
N VAL A 50 0.46 -14.33 8.77
CA VAL A 50 0.40 -15.31 7.68
C VAL A 50 1.55 -15.17 6.68
N HIS A 51 1.99 -13.94 6.37
CA HIS A 51 2.97 -13.72 5.32
C HIS A 51 4.35 -13.34 5.86
N SER A 52 5.24 -14.30 6.02
CA SER A 52 6.57 -14.11 6.60
C SER A 52 7.49 -13.17 5.81
N ILE A 53 7.41 -13.14 4.49
CA ILE A 53 8.24 -12.28 3.61
C ILE A 53 7.45 -11.06 3.15
N LEU A 54 6.23 -11.25 2.66
CA LEU A 54 5.42 -10.19 2.08
C LEU A 54 5.14 -9.04 3.06
N ARG A 55 4.97 -9.35 4.36
CA ARG A 55 4.79 -8.34 5.41
C ARG A 55 5.90 -7.28 5.41
N TRP A 56 7.15 -7.67 5.23
CA TRP A 56 8.28 -6.75 5.20
C TRP A 56 8.32 -5.93 3.93
N ILE A 57 8.01 -6.54 2.79
CA ILE A 57 7.95 -5.83 1.50
C ILE A 57 6.87 -4.76 1.57
N LEU A 58 5.66 -5.10 1.99
CA LEU A 58 4.55 -4.14 2.10
C LEU A 58 4.80 -3.07 3.17
N LEU A 59 5.47 -3.41 4.28
CA LEU A 59 5.85 -2.44 5.30
C LEU A 59 6.84 -1.40 4.74
N VAL A 60 7.87 -1.85 4.02
CA VAL A 60 8.83 -0.94 3.37
C VAL A 60 8.13 -0.03 2.37
N ILE A 61 7.20 -0.58 1.58
CA ILE A 61 6.40 0.22 0.63
C ILE A 61 5.52 1.23 1.40
N ALA A 62 4.89 0.84 2.49
CA ALA A 62 4.06 1.71 3.31
C ALA A 62 4.83 2.90 3.91
N ILE A 63 6.13 2.73 4.18
CA ILE A 63 7.01 3.77 4.71
C ILE A 63 7.45 4.76 3.62
N ALA A 64 7.49 4.37 2.35
CA ALA A 64 8.01 5.19 1.26
C ALA A 64 7.42 6.61 1.17
N PRO A 65 6.09 6.84 1.27
CA PRO A 65 5.52 8.19 1.22
C PRO A 65 5.95 9.07 2.41
N PHE A 66 6.23 8.48 3.57
CA PHE A 66 6.71 9.23 4.74
C PHE A 66 8.15 9.72 4.54
N VAL A 67 9.01 8.84 4.01
CA VAL A 67 10.38 9.21 3.68
C VAL A 67 10.39 10.34 2.65
N LEU A 68 9.55 10.23 1.61
CA LEU A 68 9.42 11.28 0.61
C LEU A 68 8.91 12.59 1.21
N ALA A 69 7.86 12.53 2.04
CA ALA A 69 7.33 13.71 2.73
C ALA A 69 8.38 14.38 3.63
N TYR A 70 9.19 13.60 4.33
CA TYR A 70 10.28 14.09 5.16
C TYR A 70 11.36 14.80 4.31
N ILE A 71 11.79 14.21 3.19
CA ILE A 71 12.78 14.80 2.29
C ILE A 71 12.27 16.15 1.74
N ILE A 72 10.99 16.24 1.38
CA ILE A 72 10.38 17.47 0.89
C ILE A 72 10.33 18.54 1.99
N ALA A 73 9.94 18.15 3.21
CA ALA A 73 9.88 19.08 4.34
C ALA A 73 11.25 19.67 4.70
N ARG A 74 12.33 18.92 4.42
CA ARG A 74 13.72 19.34 4.64
C ARG A 74 14.32 20.11 3.46
N ASP A 75 13.54 20.39 2.40
CA ASP A 75 13.97 21.15 1.21
C ASP A 75 15.18 20.54 0.47
N HIS A 76 15.37 19.22 0.61
CA HIS A 76 16.43 18.52 -0.11
C HIS A 76 16.05 18.36 -1.57
N GLN A 77 16.97 18.73 -2.46
CA GLN A 77 16.79 18.53 -3.90
C GLN A 77 17.04 17.06 -4.25
N LEU A 78 16.01 16.37 -4.72
CA LEU A 78 16.13 15.04 -5.31
C LEU A 78 16.41 15.18 -6.81
N SER A 79 17.42 14.46 -7.29
CA SER A 79 17.78 14.38 -8.72
C SER A 79 16.74 13.59 -9.55
N TRP A 80 15.84 12.85 -8.90
CA TRP A 80 14.77 12.06 -9.53
C TRP A 80 13.42 12.78 -9.43
N ALA A 81 12.53 12.49 -10.38
CA ALA A 81 11.17 13.03 -10.36
C ALA A 81 10.47 12.60 -9.07
N ARG A 82 10.13 13.63 -8.28
CA ARG A 82 9.53 13.48 -6.95
C ARG A 82 8.18 12.78 -7.05
N GLY A 83 8.10 11.52 -6.73
CA GLY A 83 6.86 10.74 -6.72
C GLY A 83 6.86 9.50 -7.62
N GLU A 84 7.73 9.41 -8.62
CA GLU A 84 7.79 8.24 -9.51
C GLU A 84 8.12 6.96 -8.75
N LEU A 85 9.12 7.01 -7.86
CA LEU A 85 9.47 5.85 -7.04
C LEU A 85 8.30 5.40 -6.16
N THR A 86 7.62 6.35 -5.50
CA THR A 86 6.45 6.02 -4.67
C THR A 86 5.31 5.47 -5.51
N ALA A 87 5.11 5.97 -6.74
CA ALA A 87 4.10 5.45 -7.65
C ALA A 87 4.39 3.99 -8.05
N VAL A 88 5.63 3.68 -8.42
CA VAL A 88 6.05 2.31 -8.78
C VAL A 88 5.86 1.35 -7.61
N LEU A 89 6.32 1.74 -6.42
CA LEU A 89 6.16 0.94 -5.20
C LEU A 89 4.68 0.74 -4.84
N ALA A 90 3.86 1.78 -5.00
CA ALA A 90 2.42 1.69 -4.72
C ALA A 90 1.70 0.77 -5.72
N ILE A 91 2.05 0.81 -7.00
CA ILE A 91 1.51 -0.12 -8.02
C ILE A 91 1.92 -1.56 -7.68
N ALA A 92 3.18 -1.78 -7.28
CA ALA A 92 3.63 -3.08 -6.82
C ALA A 92 2.83 -3.58 -5.60
N ALA A 93 2.56 -2.68 -4.62
CA ALA A 93 1.73 -3.02 -3.47
C ALA A 93 0.30 -3.43 -3.87
N VAL A 94 -0.34 -2.69 -4.78
CA VAL A 94 -1.67 -3.04 -5.31
C VAL A 94 -1.64 -4.44 -5.93
N GLY A 95 -0.65 -4.74 -6.77
CA GLY A 95 -0.49 -6.05 -7.39
C GLY A 95 -0.30 -7.18 -6.38
N LEU A 96 0.58 -6.96 -5.38
CA LEU A 96 0.85 -7.95 -4.34
C LEU A 96 -0.37 -8.20 -3.43
N VAL A 97 -1.05 -7.15 -2.99
CA VAL A 97 -2.26 -7.26 -2.15
C VAL A 97 -3.38 -7.99 -2.91
N LEU A 98 -3.59 -7.65 -4.19
CA LEU A 98 -4.56 -8.36 -5.04
C LEU A 98 -4.17 -9.83 -5.23
N TYR A 99 -2.89 -10.09 -5.51
CA TYR A 99 -2.43 -11.45 -5.74
C TYR A 99 -2.72 -12.37 -4.55
N VAL A 100 -2.33 -11.99 -3.34
CA VAL A 100 -2.53 -12.82 -2.14
C VAL A 100 -3.97 -12.85 -1.63
N GLY A 101 -4.80 -11.89 -2.01
CA GLY A 101 -6.22 -11.87 -1.64
C GLY A 101 -7.12 -12.61 -2.61
N VAL A 102 -6.78 -12.62 -3.90
CA VAL A 102 -7.67 -13.13 -4.96
C VAL A 102 -7.10 -14.38 -5.63
N VAL A 103 -5.79 -14.41 -5.94
CA VAL A 103 -5.17 -15.48 -6.71
C VAL A 103 -4.59 -16.55 -5.80
N ASP A 104 -3.78 -16.18 -4.83
CA ASP A 104 -3.06 -17.09 -3.93
C ASP A 104 -3.49 -16.84 -2.49
N ARG A 105 -4.77 -17.05 -2.22
CA ARG A 105 -5.33 -16.91 -0.87
C ARG A 105 -4.80 -18.05 0.00
N PRO A 106 -4.12 -17.74 1.12
CA PRO A 106 -3.57 -18.76 2.00
C PRO A 106 -4.67 -19.54 2.71
N GLY A 107 -4.43 -20.83 2.88
CA GLY A 107 -5.25 -21.73 3.68
C GLY A 107 -6.06 -22.74 2.89
N GLU A 108 -6.49 -23.77 3.60
CA GLU A 108 -7.24 -24.91 3.08
C GLU A 108 -8.44 -25.26 3.99
N PRO A 109 -9.55 -25.74 3.39
CA PRO A 109 -9.87 -25.79 1.95
C PRO A 109 -10.22 -24.40 1.39
N PRO A 110 -9.92 -24.19 0.06
CA PRO A 110 -10.24 -22.95 -0.62
C PRO A 110 -11.70 -22.60 -0.55
N GLY A 111 -12.28 -21.72 -0.08
CA GLY A 111 -13.73 -21.39 0.05
C GLY A 111 -14.26 -21.42 1.48
N GLN A 112 -13.42 -21.83 2.43
CA GLN A 112 -13.70 -21.68 3.86
C GLN A 112 -12.91 -20.56 4.50
N ILE A 113 -12.24 -19.74 3.68
CA ILE A 113 -11.44 -18.59 4.12
C ILE A 113 -11.97 -17.37 3.40
N GLU A 114 -12.44 -16.39 4.16
CA GLU A 114 -12.96 -15.14 3.68
C GLU A 114 -11.95 -14.01 3.86
N LEU A 115 -12.05 -12.95 3.03
CA LEU A 115 -11.27 -11.74 3.19
C LEU A 115 -11.90 -10.88 4.28
N ALA A 116 -11.07 -10.49 5.25
CA ALA A 116 -11.48 -9.62 6.34
C ALA A 116 -11.13 -8.14 6.05
N TRP A 117 -11.62 -7.24 6.89
CA TRP A 117 -11.54 -5.80 6.66
C TRP A 117 -10.11 -5.24 6.52
N GLY A 118 -9.12 -5.88 7.14
CA GLY A 118 -7.71 -5.47 7.04
C GLY A 118 -7.16 -5.55 5.62
N TRP A 119 -7.58 -6.55 4.84
CA TRP A 119 -7.22 -6.65 3.43
C TRP A 119 -7.80 -5.47 2.63
N TYR A 120 -9.07 -5.13 2.85
CA TYR A 120 -9.70 -3.98 2.18
C TYR A 120 -9.04 -2.66 2.56
N ALA A 121 -8.65 -2.48 3.83
CA ALA A 121 -7.92 -1.30 4.29
C ALA A 121 -6.54 -1.19 3.61
N ALA A 122 -5.78 -2.29 3.55
CA ALA A 122 -4.48 -2.33 2.89
C ALA A 122 -4.60 -2.09 1.38
N PHE A 123 -5.62 -2.65 0.73
CA PHE A 123 -5.90 -2.42 -0.68
C PHE A 123 -6.24 -0.94 -0.94
N ALA A 124 -7.19 -0.37 -0.19
CA ALA A 124 -7.54 1.04 -0.30
C ALA A 124 -6.32 1.95 -0.04
N GLY A 125 -5.49 1.62 0.95
CA GLY A 125 -4.26 2.33 1.24
C GLY A 125 -3.29 2.34 0.07
N SER A 126 -3.05 1.19 -0.56
CA SER A 126 -2.17 1.08 -1.72
C SER A 126 -2.70 1.86 -2.93
N VAL A 127 -4.01 1.82 -3.19
CA VAL A 127 -4.66 2.62 -4.25
C VAL A 127 -4.55 4.13 -3.96
N MET A 128 -4.73 4.56 -2.72
CA MET A 128 -4.53 5.97 -2.33
C MET A 128 -3.09 6.43 -2.55
N MET A 129 -2.10 5.57 -2.28
CA MET A 129 -0.70 5.87 -2.57
C MET A 129 -0.47 6.06 -4.07
N VAL A 130 -1.04 5.21 -4.93
CA VAL A 130 -0.98 5.36 -6.39
C VAL A 130 -1.61 6.69 -6.81
N ALA A 131 -2.82 6.98 -6.35
CA ALA A 131 -3.54 8.21 -6.71
C ALA A 131 -2.77 9.47 -6.27
N GLY A 132 -2.29 9.52 -5.03
CA GLY A 132 -1.50 10.64 -4.51
C GLY A 132 -0.21 10.87 -5.30
N SER A 133 0.46 9.78 -5.70
CA SER A 133 1.70 9.85 -6.48
C SER A 133 1.45 10.28 -7.93
N ALA A 134 0.42 9.74 -8.58
CA ALA A 134 0.07 10.04 -9.98
C ALA A 134 -0.38 11.50 -10.18
N LEU A 135 -1.22 12.02 -9.29
CA LEU A 135 -1.70 13.40 -9.33
C LEU A 135 -0.54 14.40 -9.20
N ARG A 136 0.46 14.06 -8.41
CA ARG A 136 1.66 14.88 -8.25
C ARG A 136 2.53 14.93 -9.49
N THR A 137 2.71 13.82 -10.20
CA THR A 137 3.50 13.76 -11.44
C THR A 137 2.87 14.66 -12.49
N GLY A 138 1.54 14.65 -12.63
CA GLY A 138 0.83 15.49 -13.57
C GLY A 138 0.95 17.01 -13.30
N GLU A 139 1.07 17.45 -12.05
CA GLU A 139 1.32 18.86 -11.72
C GLU A 139 2.74 19.30 -12.06
N GLY A 140 3.73 18.43 -11.89
CA GLY A 140 5.13 18.69 -12.24
C GLY A 140 5.33 18.90 -13.73
N GLU A 141 4.65 18.13 -14.57
CA GLU A 141 4.69 18.29 -16.03
C GLU A 141 4.02 19.58 -16.50
N ARG A 142 2.89 19.98 -15.91
CA ARG A 142 2.22 21.23 -16.25
C ARG A 142 3.06 22.47 -15.95
N ARG A 143 3.91 22.43 -14.94
CA ARG A 143 4.84 23.53 -14.60
C ARG A 143 6.06 23.62 -15.51
N ARG A 144 6.39 22.57 -16.26
CA ARG A 144 7.55 22.50 -17.15
C ARG A 144 7.28 22.93 -18.58
N LYS A 145 6.05 23.32 -18.97
CA LYS A 145 5.80 23.89 -20.30
C LYS A 145 6.58 25.20 -20.42
N PRO A 146 7.48 25.33 -21.41
CA PRO A 146 8.20 26.57 -21.61
C PRO A 146 7.21 27.69 -22.01
N PRO A 147 7.41 28.93 -21.51
CA PRO A 147 6.63 30.06 -21.98
C PRO A 147 6.95 30.27 -23.45
N GLY A 148 5.97 30.10 -24.32
CA GLY A 148 6.10 30.42 -25.75
C GLY A 148 5.79 29.32 -26.76
N SER A 149 5.35 28.12 -26.35
CA SER A 149 4.76 27.16 -27.30
C SER A 149 3.29 27.57 -27.59
N ILE A 150 3.10 28.42 -28.59
CA ILE A 150 1.83 28.65 -29.23
C ILE A 150 1.44 27.38 -30.01
#